data_ccf2add6d8de8f0ead60288b80cd1577
#
_entry.id   ccf2add6d8de8f0ead60288b80cd1577
#
_cell.length_a   1.000
_cell.length_b   1.000
_cell.length_c   1.000
_cell.angle_alpha   90.00
_cell.angle_beta   90.00
_cell.angle_gamma   90.00
#
_symmetry.space_group_name_H-M   'P 1'
#
loop_
_entity.id
_entity.type
_entity.pdbx_description
1 polymer ?
#
loop_
_entity_poly.entity_id
_entity_poly.type
_entity_poly.pdbx_seq_one_letter_code
_entity_poly.pdbx_strand_id
1 'polypeptide(L)'
;MPDAPVGPRPHAFATALPPAVLSLVLGLWGVRRGGALWRDEAVSYDMAHRSLPDLWATLGQADAVHGLYYLLLHGLFGVFGGADPLLVLRLPSVLATAVASGTLALLGRRLAGARAGLLAGVVFALLPPVQRYAQEGRSYAVVCMLVVWASYLLVRAVETRSRRVWAGYAAVMVAACLLHEFAVLAVVAHLFALPRSARRTGLRVAAVVCGCLAPLAVVSMGQSEQVAWIGGVGGDLVGFSAVTVLGLVCAVLLRRDPPARRGPLPGFAPALLVLPAFLLLLSTPFKPLFVDRYVLYGHAGAALLVGAVLDRSLRARGRIRAVAVLATGAALLVLLPVGVGLRTPQSRADDVTAVAEAVRAAGSDGDGVLYMPARRRVWSLVDPGSVRGLRDLALERGPAASHTLYGTEVPAAGIRVRMLATARIVVLRDPVSQPLDGTAQERVKRRVLAAYFVECGTRRVQGARISVYARPGRC
;
A
#
# COMPACT_ATOMS: atom_id res chain seq x y z
N MET A 1 3.52 49.75 24.62
CA MET A 1 2.96 49.41 23.32
C MET A 1 1.71 48.57 23.61
N PRO A 2 0.51 48.99 23.20
CA PRO A 2 -0.69 48.19 23.43
C PRO A 2 -0.70 46.97 22.51
N ASP A 3 -1.08 45.83 23.10
CA ASP A 3 -1.20 44.53 22.42
C ASP A 3 -2.14 44.65 21.22
N ALA A 4 -1.60 44.29 20.03
CA ALA A 4 -2.43 44.16 18.84
C ALA A 4 -3.51 43.07 19.08
N PRO A 5 -4.77 43.30 18.69
CA PRO A 5 -5.84 42.34 18.92
C PRO A 5 -5.50 41.01 18.21
N VAL A 6 -5.31 39.97 18.99
CA VAL A 6 -5.18 38.60 18.50
C VAL A 6 -6.54 38.22 17.89
N GLY A 7 -6.62 38.31 16.57
CA GLY A 7 -7.81 37.88 15.82
C GLY A 7 -8.22 36.46 16.21
N PRO A 8 -9.49 36.07 16.03
CA PRO A 8 -10.02 34.80 16.48
C PRO A 8 -9.18 33.65 15.86
N ARG A 9 -8.56 32.87 16.74
CA ARG A 9 -7.81 31.68 16.31
C ARG A 9 -8.76 30.68 15.63
N PRO A 10 -8.61 30.35 14.34
CA PRO A 10 -9.51 29.40 13.69
C PRO A 10 -9.53 28.13 14.52
N HIS A 11 -10.73 27.61 14.79
CA HIS A 11 -10.90 26.38 15.55
C HIS A 11 -10.10 25.25 14.85
N ALA A 12 -9.49 24.35 15.63
CA ALA A 12 -8.69 23.24 15.09
C ALA A 12 -9.50 22.41 14.08
N PHE A 13 -10.79 22.27 14.33
CA PHE A 13 -11.76 21.60 13.48
C PHE A 13 -11.86 22.23 12.08
N ALA A 14 -11.91 23.56 11.97
CA ALA A 14 -11.96 24.26 10.69
C ALA A 14 -10.70 24.04 9.82
N THR A 15 -9.57 23.68 10.44
CA THR A 15 -8.34 23.37 9.69
C THR A 15 -8.32 21.91 9.23
N ALA A 16 -8.85 20.96 10.01
CA ALA A 16 -8.76 19.54 9.76
C ALA A 16 -9.88 18.99 8.85
N LEU A 17 -11.11 19.51 9.03
CA LEU A 17 -12.31 18.98 8.39
C LEU A 17 -12.28 19.07 6.85
N PRO A 18 -11.94 20.22 6.22
CA PRO A 18 -11.97 20.31 4.76
C PRO A 18 -11.06 19.29 4.05
N PRO A 19 -9.78 19.10 4.42
CA PRO A 19 -8.94 18.08 3.79
C PRO A 19 -9.38 16.64 4.12
N ALA A 20 -9.94 16.39 5.30
CA ALA A 20 -10.51 15.09 5.65
C ALA A 20 -11.73 14.75 4.78
N VAL A 21 -12.65 15.69 4.61
CA VAL A 21 -13.84 15.52 3.75
C VAL A 21 -13.43 15.35 2.29
N LEU A 22 -12.51 16.18 1.79
CA LEU A 22 -11.98 16.04 0.44
C LEU A 22 -11.39 14.63 0.22
N SER A 23 -10.56 14.18 1.14
CA SER A 23 -9.94 12.86 1.07
C SER A 23 -10.97 11.72 1.14
N LEU A 24 -11.99 11.85 1.97
CA LEU A 24 -13.11 10.91 2.06
C LEU A 24 -13.88 10.83 0.73
N VAL A 25 -14.24 11.97 0.15
CA VAL A 25 -14.96 12.04 -1.13
C VAL A 25 -14.12 11.42 -2.25
N LEU A 26 -12.83 11.78 -2.34
CA LEU A 26 -11.91 11.20 -3.34
C LEU A 26 -11.68 9.71 -3.12
N GLY A 27 -11.65 9.25 -1.87
CA GLY A 27 -11.48 7.83 -1.53
C GLY A 27 -12.73 7.00 -1.84
N LEU A 28 -13.93 7.54 -1.66
CA LEU A 28 -15.18 6.86 -2.00
C LEU A 28 -15.50 6.92 -3.49
N TRP A 29 -15.04 7.97 -4.20
CA TRP A 29 -15.26 8.10 -5.63
C TRP A 29 -14.59 6.97 -6.42
N GLY A 30 -15.39 6.13 -7.06
CA GLY A 30 -14.93 4.98 -7.83
C GLY A 30 -14.24 3.90 -7.00
N VAL A 31 -14.54 3.78 -5.70
CA VAL A 31 -13.92 2.82 -4.77
C VAL A 31 -14.06 1.36 -5.24
N ARG A 32 -15.11 1.03 -5.98
CA ARG A 32 -15.32 -0.32 -6.57
C ARG A 32 -14.46 -0.60 -7.80
N ARG A 33 -13.90 0.43 -8.46
CA ARG A 33 -13.11 0.27 -9.70
C ARG A 33 -13.76 -0.65 -10.75
N GLY A 34 -15.07 -0.51 -10.97
CA GLY A 34 -15.83 -1.37 -11.87
C GLY A 34 -15.97 -2.83 -11.43
N GLY A 35 -15.79 -3.13 -10.14
CA GLY A 35 -15.81 -4.49 -9.62
C GLY A 35 -14.43 -5.18 -9.60
N ALA A 36 -13.40 -4.53 -10.12
CA ALA A 36 -12.05 -5.11 -10.20
C ALA A 36 -11.40 -5.31 -8.82
N LEU A 37 -10.81 -6.47 -8.65
CA LEU A 37 -10.01 -6.86 -7.50
C LEU A 37 -8.63 -7.28 -8.00
N TRP A 38 -7.56 -6.87 -7.33
CA TRP A 38 -6.22 -7.32 -7.69
C TRP A 38 -5.66 -8.32 -6.67
N ARG A 39 -4.60 -9.03 -7.06
CA ARG A 39 -4.11 -10.21 -6.31
C ARG A 39 -3.81 -9.96 -4.82
N ASP A 40 -3.24 -8.78 -4.45
CA ASP A 40 -2.93 -8.53 -3.03
C ASP A 40 -4.23 -8.31 -2.22
N GLU A 41 -5.28 -7.74 -2.84
CA GLU A 41 -6.62 -7.67 -2.23
C GLU A 41 -7.26 -9.06 -2.14
N ALA A 42 -7.03 -9.92 -3.15
CA ALA A 42 -7.52 -11.30 -3.13
C ALA A 42 -6.89 -12.12 -1.99
N VAL A 43 -5.59 -11.95 -1.75
CA VAL A 43 -4.93 -12.54 -0.57
C VAL A 43 -5.54 -12.00 0.73
N SER A 44 -5.75 -10.69 0.82
CA SER A 44 -6.35 -10.09 2.03
C SER A 44 -7.76 -10.62 2.29
N TYR A 45 -8.55 -10.79 1.22
CA TYR A 45 -9.90 -11.33 1.28
C TYR A 45 -9.89 -12.80 1.76
N ASP A 46 -9.08 -13.66 1.14
CA ASP A 46 -8.94 -15.07 1.51
C ASP A 46 -8.47 -15.22 2.96
N MET A 47 -7.40 -14.52 3.35
CA MET A 47 -6.89 -14.57 4.72
C MET A 47 -7.91 -14.10 5.76
N ALA A 48 -8.71 -13.07 5.44
CA ALA A 48 -9.75 -12.56 6.33
C ALA A 48 -10.93 -13.55 6.51
N HIS A 49 -11.15 -14.46 5.55
CA HIS A 49 -12.23 -15.47 5.62
C HIS A 49 -11.78 -16.82 6.18
N ARG A 50 -10.47 -16.99 6.47
CA ARG A 50 -9.99 -18.21 7.14
C ARG A 50 -10.44 -18.24 8.59
N SER A 51 -10.54 -19.44 9.17
CA SER A 51 -10.71 -19.59 10.62
C SER A 51 -9.51 -18.97 11.36
N LEU A 52 -9.71 -18.49 12.59
CA LEU A 52 -8.59 -17.92 13.37
C LEU A 52 -7.42 -18.89 13.56
N PRO A 53 -7.64 -20.21 13.82
CA PRO A 53 -6.54 -21.18 13.86
C PRO A 53 -5.79 -21.31 12.54
N ASP A 54 -6.49 -21.38 11.38
CA ASP A 54 -5.86 -21.47 10.06
C ASP A 54 -5.12 -20.18 9.70
N LEU A 55 -5.69 -19.03 10.04
CA LEU A 55 -5.04 -17.74 9.85
C LEU A 55 -3.73 -17.70 10.64
N TRP A 56 -3.78 -18.05 11.93
CA TRP A 56 -2.60 -18.05 12.80
C TRP A 56 -1.51 -19.02 12.33
N ALA A 57 -1.91 -20.25 11.98
CA ALA A 57 -0.98 -21.23 11.44
C ALA A 57 -0.33 -20.76 10.12
N THR A 58 -1.11 -20.08 9.26
CA THR A 58 -0.58 -19.49 8.01
C THR A 58 0.41 -18.38 8.30
N LEU A 59 0.14 -17.48 9.25
CA LEU A 59 1.04 -16.38 9.62
C LEU A 59 2.39 -16.88 10.15
N GLY A 60 2.42 -18.07 10.76
CA GLY A 60 3.68 -18.74 11.13
C GLY A 60 4.56 -19.15 9.95
N GLN A 61 3.98 -19.29 8.75
CA GLN A 61 4.69 -19.73 7.54
C GLN A 61 4.78 -18.64 6.47
N ALA A 62 3.80 -17.73 6.41
CA ALA A 62 3.68 -16.77 5.32
C ALA A 62 3.00 -15.47 5.79
N ASP A 63 3.49 -14.34 5.27
CA ASP A 63 2.86 -13.01 5.31
C ASP A 63 2.56 -12.46 6.72
N ALA A 64 3.40 -12.82 7.71
CA ALA A 64 3.28 -12.39 9.10
C ALA A 64 3.18 -10.87 9.26
N VAL A 65 3.85 -10.10 8.38
CA VAL A 65 3.87 -8.63 8.41
C VAL A 65 2.49 -7.99 8.20
N HIS A 66 1.54 -8.73 7.63
CA HIS A 66 0.17 -8.27 7.42
C HIS A 66 -0.83 -8.88 8.43
N GLY A 67 -0.37 -9.70 9.37
CA GLY A 67 -1.23 -10.47 10.27
C GLY A 67 -2.25 -9.63 11.03
N LEU A 68 -1.81 -8.51 11.63
CA LEU A 68 -2.70 -7.61 12.36
C LEU A 68 -3.78 -6.99 11.44
N TYR A 69 -3.44 -6.73 10.17
CA TYR A 69 -4.40 -6.22 9.20
C TYR A 69 -5.44 -7.29 8.79
N TYR A 70 -5.02 -8.54 8.63
CA TYR A 70 -5.93 -9.65 8.36
C TYR A 70 -6.90 -9.90 9.52
N LEU A 71 -6.44 -9.79 10.77
CA LEU A 71 -7.32 -9.84 11.95
C LEU A 71 -8.34 -8.70 11.96
N LEU A 72 -7.93 -7.48 11.61
CA LEU A 72 -8.84 -6.35 11.46
C LEU A 72 -9.93 -6.65 10.40
N LEU A 73 -9.52 -7.12 9.23
CA LEU A 73 -10.46 -7.47 8.16
C LEU A 73 -11.36 -8.65 8.54
N HIS A 74 -10.83 -9.68 9.21
CA HIS A 74 -11.63 -10.81 9.74
C HIS A 74 -12.76 -10.32 10.64
N GLY A 75 -12.46 -9.42 11.59
CA GLY A 75 -13.47 -8.80 12.44
C GLY A 75 -14.49 -7.97 11.64
N LEU A 76 -14.03 -7.18 10.66
CA LEU A 76 -14.92 -6.38 9.82
C LEU A 76 -15.85 -7.23 8.96
N PHE A 77 -15.35 -8.29 8.34
CA PHE A 77 -16.19 -9.23 7.59
C PHE A 77 -17.16 -10.01 8.50
N GLY A 78 -16.75 -10.31 9.74
CA GLY A 78 -17.63 -10.90 10.75
C GLY A 78 -18.82 -10.02 11.12
N VAL A 79 -18.60 -8.69 11.19
CA VAL A 79 -19.65 -7.70 11.52
C VAL A 79 -20.48 -7.32 10.28
N PHE A 80 -19.85 -7.18 9.12
CA PHE A 80 -20.45 -6.66 7.89
C PHE A 80 -20.54 -7.71 6.78
N GLY A 81 -20.69 -9.00 7.11
CA GLY A 81 -20.68 -10.09 6.13
C GLY A 81 -21.75 -10.04 5.04
N GLY A 82 -22.84 -9.30 5.27
CA GLY A 82 -23.89 -9.05 4.25
C GLY A 82 -23.66 -7.84 3.37
N ALA A 83 -22.60 -7.05 3.61
CA ALA A 83 -22.27 -5.86 2.83
C ALA A 83 -21.44 -6.22 1.59
N ASP A 84 -21.29 -5.25 0.67
CA ASP A 84 -20.41 -5.38 -0.50
C ASP A 84 -18.96 -5.68 -0.07
N PRO A 85 -18.38 -6.81 -0.46
CA PRO A 85 -17.04 -7.21 -0.04
C PRO A 85 -15.96 -6.20 -0.42
N LEU A 86 -16.07 -5.54 -1.58
CA LEU A 86 -15.10 -4.52 -2.02
C LEU A 86 -15.15 -3.28 -1.12
N LEU A 87 -16.32 -2.90 -0.64
CA LEU A 87 -16.46 -1.81 0.31
C LEU A 87 -15.88 -2.18 1.67
N VAL A 88 -16.22 -3.36 2.23
CA VAL A 88 -15.67 -3.82 3.51
C VAL A 88 -14.14 -3.88 3.45
N LEU A 89 -13.59 -4.36 2.34
CA LEU A 89 -12.15 -4.52 2.14
C LEU A 89 -11.42 -3.16 2.06
N ARG A 90 -12.00 -2.15 1.38
CA ARG A 90 -11.33 -0.88 1.04
C ARG A 90 -11.66 0.27 1.99
N LEU A 91 -12.81 0.22 2.66
CA LEU A 91 -13.26 1.28 3.55
C LEU A 91 -12.27 1.63 4.67
N PRO A 92 -11.56 0.69 5.33
CA PRO A 92 -10.53 1.01 6.30
C PRO A 92 -9.45 1.94 5.75
N SER A 93 -9.00 1.72 4.51
CA SER A 93 -8.01 2.57 3.84
C SER A 93 -8.56 3.95 3.47
N VAL A 94 -9.82 4.03 3.02
CA VAL A 94 -10.50 5.31 2.75
C VAL A 94 -10.58 6.15 4.01
N LEU A 95 -11.07 5.57 5.11
CA LEU A 95 -11.22 6.27 6.39
C LEU A 95 -9.87 6.67 6.96
N ALA A 96 -8.88 5.78 6.91
CA ALA A 96 -7.52 6.07 7.37
C ALA A 96 -6.92 7.26 6.60
N THR A 97 -7.08 7.32 5.29
CA THR A 97 -6.56 8.42 4.47
C THR A 97 -7.26 9.74 4.79
N ALA A 98 -8.57 9.73 5.04
CA ALA A 98 -9.31 10.92 5.46
C ALA A 98 -8.81 11.43 6.82
N VAL A 99 -8.63 10.55 7.81
CA VAL A 99 -8.06 10.88 9.12
C VAL A 99 -6.62 11.38 8.98
N ALA A 100 -5.80 10.75 8.13
CA ALA A 100 -4.43 11.19 7.87
C ALA A 100 -4.39 12.62 7.32
N SER A 101 -5.24 12.94 6.33
CA SER A 101 -5.31 14.27 5.72
C SER A 101 -5.69 15.35 6.74
N GLY A 102 -6.69 15.09 7.58
CA GLY A 102 -7.10 16.00 8.66
C GLY A 102 -6.01 16.15 9.74
N THR A 103 -5.39 15.05 10.16
CA THR A 103 -4.31 15.07 11.15
C THR A 103 -3.07 15.79 10.62
N LEU A 104 -2.75 15.62 9.34
CA LEU A 104 -1.66 16.33 8.68
C LEU A 104 -1.91 17.84 8.64
N ALA A 105 -3.16 18.26 8.41
CA ALA A 105 -3.51 19.67 8.49
C ALA A 105 -3.30 20.24 9.92
N LEU A 106 -3.61 19.48 10.96
CA LEU A 106 -3.33 19.87 12.35
C LEU A 106 -1.83 19.90 12.65
N LEU A 107 -1.06 18.97 12.12
CA LEU A 107 0.41 18.96 12.22
C LEU A 107 0.99 20.18 11.52
N GLY A 108 0.61 20.45 10.27
CA GLY A 108 1.03 21.61 9.51
C GLY A 108 0.65 22.94 10.19
N ARG A 109 -0.53 23.01 10.82
CA ARG A 109 -0.95 24.16 11.64
C ARG A 109 0.03 24.46 12.78
N ARG A 110 0.55 23.41 13.46
CA ARG A 110 1.54 23.57 14.54
C ARG A 110 2.91 23.98 14.01
N LEU A 111 3.29 23.46 12.87
CA LEU A 111 4.63 23.67 12.31
C LEU A 111 4.76 24.95 11.49
N ALA A 112 3.69 25.41 10.82
CA ALA A 112 3.74 26.52 9.85
C ALA A 112 2.49 27.42 9.84
N GLY A 113 1.51 27.19 10.72
CA GLY A 113 0.29 27.99 10.81
C GLY A 113 -0.92 27.38 10.11
N ALA A 114 -2.13 27.90 10.42
CA ALA A 114 -3.41 27.28 10.07
C ALA A 114 -3.62 27.12 8.55
N ARG A 115 -3.31 28.16 7.74
CA ARG A 115 -3.48 28.09 6.28
C ARG A 115 -2.48 27.13 5.64
N ALA A 116 -1.22 27.16 6.07
CA ALA A 116 -0.20 26.22 5.60
C ALA A 116 -0.61 24.77 5.93
N GLY A 117 -1.15 24.53 7.12
CA GLY A 117 -1.67 23.24 7.52
C GLY A 117 -2.87 22.78 6.68
N LEU A 118 -3.86 23.66 6.47
CA LEU A 118 -5.00 23.36 5.58
C LEU A 118 -4.53 22.95 4.18
N LEU A 119 -3.63 23.75 3.59
CA LEU A 119 -3.08 23.50 2.26
C LEU A 119 -2.28 22.19 2.23
N ALA A 120 -1.51 21.88 3.28
CA ALA A 120 -0.79 20.61 3.38
C ALA A 120 -1.74 19.40 3.38
N GLY A 121 -2.83 19.46 4.15
CA GLY A 121 -3.85 18.41 4.15
C GLY A 121 -4.53 18.25 2.79
N VAL A 122 -4.85 19.34 2.11
CA VAL A 122 -5.43 19.33 0.74
C VAL A 122 -4.44 18.76 -0.27
N VAL A 123 -3.18 19.22 -0.25
CA VAL A 123 -2.13 18.68 -1.14
C VAL A 123 -1.97 17.18 -0.93
N PHE A 124 -1.92 16.72 0.32
CA PHE A 124 -1.81 15.31 0.64
C PHE A 124 -2.96 14.48 0.05
N ALA A 125 -4.21 14.95 0.22
CA ALA A 125 -5.40 14.28 -0.33
C ALA A 125 -5.38 14.19 -1.87
N LEU A 126 -4.73 15.15 -2.55
CA LEU A 126 -4.64 15.21 -4.00
C LEU A 126 -3.46 14.44 -4.60
N LEU A 127 -2.50 14.00 -3.79
CA LEU A 127 -1.35 13.23 -4.29
C LEU A 127 -1.80 11.87 -4.87
N PRO A 128 -1.43 11.54 -6.12
CA PRO A 128 -1.84 10.28 -6.75
C PRO A 128 -1.48 9.01 -5.95
N PRO A 129 -0.28 8.87 -5.35
CA PRO A 129 0.01 7.72 -4.49
C PRO A 129 -0.95 7.60 -3.30
N VAL A 130 -1.28 8.72 -2.66
CA VAL A 130 -2.21 8.73 -1.52
C VAL A 130 -3.61 8.29 -1.96
N GLN A 131 -4.11 8.79 -3.10
CA GLN A 131 -5.40 8.38 -3.66
C GLN A 131 -5.41 6.90 -4.09
N ARG A 132 -4.29 6.41 -4.65
CA ARG A 132 -4.15 5.01 -5.06
C ARG A 132 -4.31 4.08 -3.87
N TYR A 133 -3.55 4.32 -2.80
CA TYR A 133 -3.54 3.45 -1.61
C TYR A 133 -4.73 3.69 -0.67
N ALA A 134 -5.44 4.82 -0.80
CA ALA A 134 -6.74 5.01 -0.15
C ALA A 134 -7.81 4.00 -0.60
N GLN A 135 -7.67 3.43 -1.80
CA GLN A 135 -8.62 2.48 -2.38
C GLN A 135 -8.03 1.06 -2.48
N GLU A 136 -7.22 0.67 -1.53
CA GLU A 136 -6.65 -0.68 -1.46
C GLU A 136 -7.00 -1.39 -0.15
N GLY A 137 -7.38 -2.66 -0.26
CA GLY A 137 -7.61 -3.56 0.87
C GLY A 137 -6.29 -4.06 1.48
N ARG A 138 -5.38 -3.11 1.82
CA ARG A 138 -4.05 -3.39 2.43
C ARG A 138 -3.76 -2.39 3.55
N SER A 139 -2.82 -2.72 4.42
CA SER A 139 -2.49 -1.94 5.63
C SER A 139 -1.87 -0.55 5.37
N TYR A 140 -1.39 -0.26 4.15
CA TYR A 140 -0.51 0.89 3.86
C TYR A 140 -1.12 2.26 4.24
N ALA A 141 -2.40 2.48 3.93
CA ALA A 141 -3.09 3.72 4.28
C ALA A 141 -3.29 3.85 5.80
N VAL A 142 -3.56 2.73 6.49
CA VAL A 142 -3.71 2.71 7.96
C VAL A 142 -2.37 2.99 8.62
N VAL A 143 -1.29 2.39 8.15
CA VAL A 143 0.09 2.68 8.61
C VAL A 143 0.43 4.14 8.39
N CYS A 144 0.13 4.69 7.20
CA CYS A 144 0.35 6.11 6.90
C CYS A 144 -0.41 7.02 7.87
N MET A 145 -1.68 6.73 8.14
CA MET A 145 -2.48 7.45 9.13
C MET A 145 -1.83 7.43 10.52
N LEU A 146 -1.41 6.25 10.98
CA LEU A 146 -0.79 6.10 12.29
C LEU A 146 0.54 6.85 12.38
N VAL A 147 1.39 6.80 11.34
CA VAL A 147 2.66 7.55 11.32
C VAL A 147 2.40 9.07 11.31
N VAL A 148 1.42 9.56 10.55
CA VAL A 148 1.03 10.98 10.56
C VAL A 148 0.50 11.38 11.94
N TRP A 149 -0.30 10.54 12.57
CA TRP A 149 -0.80 10.78 13.92
C TRP A 149 0.34 10.74 14.94
N ALA A 150 1.25 9.76 14.86
CA ALA A 150 2.45 9.72 15.68
C ALA A 150 3.31 10.99 15.50
N SER A 151 3.49 11.47 14.28
CA SER A 151 4.18 12.73 13.98
C SER A 151 3.53 13.92 14.70
N TYR A 152 2.20 13.99 14.70
CA TYR A 152 1.45 15.01 15.44
C TYR A 152 1.66 14.89 16.96
N LEU A 153 1.58 13.66 17.49
CA LEU A 153 1.82 13.39 18.91
C LEU A 153 3.27 13.71 19.32
N LEU A 154 4.24 13.41 18.45
CA LEU A 154 5.65 13.72 18.70
C LEU A 154 5.87 15.24 18.89
N VAL A 155 5.33 16.05 17.97
CA VAL A 155 5.42 17.52 18.09
C VAL A 155 4.76 17.98 19.39
N ARG A 156 3.57 17.46 19.70
CA ARG A 156 2.91 17.76 20.98
C ARG A 156 3.70 17.32 22.20
N ALA A 157 4.32 16.15 22.13
CA ALA A 157 5.12 15.61 23.24
C ALA A 157 6.33 16.49 23.55
N VAL A 158 6.98 17.02 22.51
CA VAL A 158 8.09 17.97 22.63
C VAL A 158 7.62 19.31 23.23
N GLU A 159 6.48 19.83 22.77
CA GLU A 159 5.91 21.09 23.24
C GLU A 159 5.45 21.01 24.71
N THR A 160 4.70 19.96 25.03
CA THR A 160 4.07 19.82 26.37
C THR A 160 4.96 19.15 27.39
N ARG A 161 6.03 18.47 26.98
CA ARG A 161 6.90 17.63 27.82
C ARG A 161 6.14 16.57 28.63
N SER A 162 4.93 16.20 28.19
CA SER A 162 4.03 15.30 28.89
C SER A 162 4.40 13.82 28.67
N ARG A 163 4.59 13.08 29.74
CA ARG A 163 4.84 11.63 29.68
C ARG A 163 3.67 10.87 29.03
N ARG A 164 2.42 11.32 29.24
CA ARG A 164 1.22 10.68 28.64
C ARG A 164 1.22 10.83 27.13
N VAL A 165 1.63 11.99 26.61
CA VAL A 165 1.72 12.22 25.15
C VAL A 165 2.85 11.40 24.53
N TRP A 166 4.00 11.27 25.22
CA TRP A 166 5.07 10.36 24.81
C TRP A 166 4.63 8.88 24.79
N ALA A 167 3.87 8.44 25.79
CA ALA A 167 3.29 7.10 25.82
C ALA A 167 2.31 6.89 24.67
N GLY A 168 1.46 7.86 24.38
CA GLY A 168 0.55 7.84 23.22
C GLY A 168 1.31 7.75 21.88
N TYR A 169 2.40 8.52 21.73
CA TYR A 169 3.29 8.41 20.56
C TYR A 169 3.88 7.00 20.43
N ALA A 170 4.39 6.43 21.54
CA ALA A 170 4.95 5.07 21.54
C ALA A 170 3.89 4.03 21.12
N ALA A 171 2.70 4.08 21.72
CA ALA A 171 1.62 3.14 21.43
C ALA A 171 1.18 3.19 19.94
N VAL A 172 1.03 4.40 19.38
CA VAL A 172 0.67 4.58 17.98
C VAL A 172 1.78 4.08 17.05
N MET A 173 3.06 4.31 17.38
CA MET A 173 4.17 3.80 16.60
C MET A 173 4.27 2.27 16.68
N VAL A 174 4.06 1.66 17.85
CA VAL A 174 3.99 0.20 17.99
C VAL A 174 2.88 -0.37 17.10
N ALA A 175 1.67 0.21 17.15
CA ALA A 175 0.56 -0.22 16.30
C ALA A 175 0.90 -0.10 14.80
N ALA A 176 1.55 1.00 14.37
CA ALA A 176 1.99 1.17 13.00
C ALA A 176 3.02 0.10 12.58
N CYS A 177 4.00 -0.20 13.43
CA CYS A 177 5.02 -1.20 13.18
C CYS A 177 4.46 -2.63 13.14
N LEU A 178 3.46 -2.94 13.96
CA LEU A 178 2.79 -4.25 13.95
C LEU A 178 1.86 -4.43 12.74
N LEU A 179 1.38 -3.33 12.13
CA LEU A 179 0.62 -3.37 10.87
C LEU A 179 1.52 -3.46 9.64
N HIS A 180 2.76 -2.95 9.73
CA HIS A 180 3.80 -3.11 8.72
C HIS A 180 5.17 -2.71 9.30
N GLU A 181 6.10 -3.65 9.34
CA GLU A 181 7.41 -3.50 10.02
C GLU A 181 8.22 -2.26 9.54
N PHE A 182 8.13 -1.89 8.26
CA PHE A 182 8.85 -0.72 7.73
C PHE A 182 8.35 0.64 8.26
N ALA A 183 7.26 0.67 9.04
CA ALA A 183 6.89 1.87 9.79
C ALA A 183 7.97 2.30 10.80
N VAL A 184 8.83 1.37 11.25
CA VAL A 184 9.98 1.67 12.13
C VAL A 184 10.93 2.70 11.54
N LEU A 185 11.02 2.79 10.21
CA LEU A 185 11.86 3.80 9.54
C LEU A 185 11.39 5.24 9.81
N ALA A 186 10.09 5.43 10.10
CA ALA A 186 9.59 6.72 10.56
C ALA A 186 10.14 7.11 11.93
N VAL A 187 10.44 6.14 12.82
CA VAL A 187 11.09 6.41 14.12
C VAL A 187 12.47 7.03 13.90
N VAL A 188 13.23 6.53 12.92
CA VAL A 188 14.55 7.10 12.55
C VAL A 188 14.40 8.56 12.10
N ALA A 189 13.43 8.84 11.21
CA ALA A 189 13.15 10.19 10.76
C ALA A 189 12.72 11.11 11.91
N HIS A 190 11.89 10.62 12.82
CA HIS A 190 11.45 11.34 14.01
C HIS A 190 12.62 11.66 14.96
N LEU A 191 13.50 10.68 15.24
CA LEU A 191 14.69 10.89 16.07
C LEU A 191 15.63 11.96 15.48
N PHE A 192 15.81 11.93 14.17
CA PHE A 192 16.62 12.91 13.46
C PHE A 192 16.05 14.33 13.60
N ALA A 193 14.73 14.46 13.57
CA ALA A 193 14.03 15.75 13.68
C ALA A 193 13.92 16.27 15.12
N LEU A 194 14.21 15.45 16.15
CA LEU A 194 14.07 15.85 17.54
C LEU A 194 15.12 16.87 17.99
N PRO A 195 14.72 17.91 18.75
CA PRO A 195 15.66 18.78 19.43
C PRO A 195 16.52 18.02 20.45
N ARG A 196 17.74 18.49 20.66
CA ARG A 196 18.70 17.83 21.57
C ARG A 196 18.11 17.52 22.95
N SER A 197 17.26 18.40 23.50
CA SER A 197 16.60 18.26 24.80
C SER A 197 15.64 17.09 24.88
N ALA A 198 15.04 16.65 23.77
CA ALA A 198 14.08 15.54 23.71
C ALA A 198 14.68 14.20 23.24
N ARG A 199 15.92 14.21 22.73
CA ARG A 199 16.56 13.01 22.12
C ARG A 199 16.64 11.83 23.07
N ARG A 200 17.01 12.04 24.36
CA ARG A 200 17.09 10.92 25.34
C ARG A 200 15.75 10.23 25.53
N THR A 201 14.67 11.00 25.62
CA THR A 201 13.31 10.44 25.73
C THR A 201 12.92 9.74 24.42
N GLY A 202 13.20 10.36 23.26
CA GLY A 202 12.97 9.76 21.96
C GLY A 202 13.68 8.42 21.78
N LEU A 203 14.95 8.31 22.18
CA LEU A 203 15.71 7.05 22.13
C LEU A 203 15.11 5.97 23.02
N ARG A 204 14.64 6.31 24.23
CA ARG A 204 13.93 5.34 25.10
C ARG A 204 12.66 4.82 24.46
N VAL A 205 11.88 5.71 23.85
CA VAL A 205 10.65 5.32 23.13
C VAL A 205 11.00 4.48 21.91
N ALA A 206 12.03 4.84 21.14
CA ALA A 206 12.50 4.04 20.01
C ALA A 206 12.90 2.62 20.45
N ALA A 207 13.60 2.48 21.56
CA ALA A 207 13.96 1.17 22.12
C ALA A 207 12.71 0.34 22.48
N VAL A 208 11.67 0.95 23.06
CA VAL A 208 10.39 0.28 23.34
C VAL A 208 9.72 -0.16 22.03
N VAL A 209 9.63 0.71 21.03
CA VAL A 209 9.02 0.38 19.72
C VAL A 209 9.78 -0.77 19.05
N CYS A 210 11.11 -0.70 19.00
CA CYS A 210 11.94 -1.78 18.44
C CYS A 210 11.80 -3.09 19.22
N GLY A 211 11.74 -3.03 20.55
CA GLY A 211 11.52 -4.22 21.39
C GLY A 211 10.16 -4.88 21.13
N CYS A 212 9.09 -4.08 20.96
CA CYS A 212 7.77 -4.61 20.62
C CYS A 212 7.71 -5.15 19.18
N LEU A 213 8.50 -4.60 18.25
CA LEU A 213 8.58 -5.09 16.88
C LEU A 213 9.43 -6.35 16.73
N ALA A 214 10.41 -6.58 17.63
CA ALA A 214 11.40 -7.64 17.49
C ALA A 214 10.81 -9.05 17.23
N PRO A 215 9.75 -9.51 17.92
CA PRO A 215 9.16 -10.82 17.63
C PRO A 215 8.65 -10.93 16.18
N LEU A 216 7.95 -9.90 15.69
CA LEU A 216 7.46 -9.87 14.30
C LEU A 216 8.64 -9.84 13.30
N ALA A 217 9.68 -9.07 13.58
CA ALA A 217 10.86 -8.98 12.71
C ALA A 217 11.57 -10.33 12.62
N VAL A 218 11.70 -11.08 13.73
CA VAL A 218 12.30 -12.43 13.71
C VAL A 218 11.49 -13.39 12.83
N VAL A 219 10.16 -13.37 12.94
CA VAL A 219 9.29 -14.23 12.10
C VAL A 219 9.40 -13.83 10.64
N SER A 220 9.33 -12.53 10.33
CA SER A 220 9.38 -12.03 8.95
C SER A 220 10.73 -12.28 8.26
N MET A 221 11.82 -12.27 8.99
CA MET A 221 13.15 -12.65 8.46
C MET A 221 13.17 -14.10 7.98
N GLY A 222 12.48 -15.03 8.67
CA GLY A 222 12.29 -16.41 8.23
C GLY A 222 11.43 -16.53 6.96
N GLN A 223 10.60 -15.52 6.66
CA GLN A 223 9.70 -15.47 5.50
C GLN A 223 10.25 -14.60 4.36
N SER A 224 11.54 -14.37 4.31
CA SER A 224 12.20 -13.41 3.42
C SER A 224 12.07 -13.70 1.92
N GLU A 225 11.71 -14.92 1.52
CA GLU A 225 11.42 -15.28 0.11
C GLU A 225 10.19 -14.54 -0.44
N GLN A 226 9.28 -14.11 0.43
CA GLN A 226 8.06 -13.39 0.03
C GLN A 226 8.33 -12.00 -0.55
N VAL A 227 9.49 -11.43 -0.30
CA VAL A 227 9.92 -10.16 -0.91
C VAL A 227 10.89 -10.36 -2.08
N ALA A 228 11.17 -11.60 -2.48
CA ALA A 228 12.05 -11.91 -3.62
C ALA A 228 11.49 -11.41 -4.97
N TRP A 229 10.20 -11.10 -5.04
CA TRP A 229 9.59 -10.48 -6.23
C TRP A 229 9.99 -9.02 -6.42
N ILE A 230 10.54 -8.35 -5.40
CA ILE A 230 11.01 -6.97 -5.48
C ILE A 230 12.30 -7.00 -6.31
N GLY A 231 12.16 -6.86 -7.62
CA GLY A 231 13.25 -6.91 -8.58
C GLY A 231 13.57 -5.50 -9.08
N GLY A 232 14.60 -4.88 -8.53
CA GLY A 232 15.12 -3.63 -9.07
C GLY A 232 14.20 -2.40 -8.91
N VAL A 233 14.74 -1.28 -9.31
CA VAL A 233 14.13 0.05 -9.12
C VAL A 233 13.21 0.36 -10.31
N GLY A 234 11.90 0.20 -10.15
CA GLY A 234 10.89 0.37 -11.19
C GLY A 234 10.23 1.75 -11.23
N GLY A 235 9.11 1.86 -11.95
CA GLY A 235 8.32 3.08 -12.12
C GLY A 235 7.85 3.73 -10.82
N ASP A 236 7.68 2.96 -9.75
CA ASP A 236 7.32 3.46 -8.41
C ASP A 236 8.37 4.43 -7.84
N LEU A 237 9.67 4.21 -8.16
CA LEU A 237 10.72 5.14 -7.75
C LEU A 237 10.64 6.47 -8.51
N VAL A 238 10.28 6.46 -9.78
CA VAL A 238 10.18 7.69 -10.58
C VAL A 238 9.12 8.62 -9.97
N GLY A 239 7.93 8.08 -9.67
CA GLY A 239 6.85 8.85 -9.03
C GLY A 239 7.23 9.38 -7.65
N PHE A 240 7.84 8.52 -6.81
CA PHE A 240 8.30 8.92 -5.48
C PHE A 240 9.42 9.97 -5.56
N SER A 241 10.37 9.82 -6.48
CA SER A 241 11.46 10.76 -6.69
C SER A 241 10.97 12.14 -7.14
N ALA A 242 9.98 12.21 -8.03
CA ALA A 242 9.40 13.47 -8.47
C ALA A 242 8.79 14.25 -7.29
N VAL A 243 8.02 13.58 -6.43
CA VAL A 243 7.45 14.19 -5.21
C VAL A 243 8.55 14.58 -4.23
N THR A 244 9.59 13.77 -4.10
CA THR A 244 10.75 14.06 -3.22
C THR A 244 11.51 15.29 -3.70
N VAL A 245 11.81 15.40 -4.99
CA VAL A 245 12.48 16.57 -5.57
C VAL A 245 11.64 17.83 -5.35
N LEU A 246 10.34 17.79 -5.62
CA LEU A 246 9.44 18.90 -5.36
C LEU A 246 9.47 19.31 -3.88
N GLY A 247 9.40 18.36 -2.96
CA GLY A 247 9.47 18.62 -1.52
C GLY A 247 10.80 19.25 -1.11
N LEU A 248 11.93 18.75 -1.64
CA LEU A 248 13.25 19.30 -1.35
C LEU A 248 13.43 20.72 -1.91
N VAL A 249 12.94 21.00 -3.11
CA VAL A 249 12.90 22.37 -3.66
C VAL A 249 12.13 23.29 -2.72
N CYS A 250 10.94 22.87 -2.27
CA CYS A 250 10.16 23.61 -1.28
C CYS A 250 10.92 23.82 0.04
N ALA A 251 11.64 22.81 0.53
CA ALA A 251 12.45 22.92 1.74
C ALA A 251 13.58 23.96 1.59
N VAL A 252 14.25 23.98 0.44
CA VAL A 252 15.30 25.01 0.12
C VAL A 252 14.69 26.40 0.07
N LEU A 253 13.52 26.58 -0.55
CA LEU A 253 12.83 27.85 -0.59
C LEU A 253 12.46 28.36 0.82
N LEU A 254 12.01 27.46 1.70
CA LEU A 254 11.68 27.80 3.09
C LEU A 254 12.92 28.09 3.95
N ARG A 255 14.08 27.49 3.63
CA ARG A 255 15.34 27.75 4.32
C ARG A 255 15.95 29.12 4.01
N ARG A 256 15.49 29.81 2.97
CA ARG A 256 15.91 31.20 2.65
C ARG A 256 15.31 32.23 3.63
N ASP A 257 14.34 31.86 4.46
CA ASP A 257 13.83 32.74 5.50
C ASP A 257 14.87 32.98 6.61
N PRO A 258 14.86 34.16 7.25
CA PRO A 258 15.72 34.44 8.39
C PRO A 258 15.54 33.43 9.52
N PRO A 259 16.61 33.01 10.21
CA PRO A 259 16.56 31.99 11.28
C PRO A 259 15.48 32.25 12.34
N ALA A 260 15.24 33.51 12.70
CA ALA A 260 14.23 33.90 13.67
C ALA A 260 12.78 33.58 13.26
N ARG A 261 12.52 33.33 11.97
CA ARG A 261 11.21 32.98 11.42
C ARG A 261 11.11 31.49 11.05
N ARG A 262 12.21 30.74 11.19
CA ARG A 262 12.25 29.32 10.85
C ARG A 262 11.68 28.50 11.98
N GLY A 263 10.45 27.98 11.81
CA GLY A 263 9.90 26.96 12.70
C GLY A 263 10.60 25.59 12.50
N PRO A 264 10.16 24.55 13.20
CA PRO A 264 10.73 23.19 13.11
C PRO A 264 10.47 22.49 11.78
N LEU A 265 9.56 23.01 10.93
CA LEU A 265 9.14 22.40 9.67
C LEU A 265 10.31 22.05 8.71
N PRO A 266 11.31 22.94 8.46
CA PRO A 266 12.40 22.65 7.52
C PRO A 266 13.36 21.56 7.99
N GLY A 267 13.30 21.10 9.23
CA GLY A 267 14.03 19.95 9.74
C GLY A 267 13.19 18.69 9.75
N PHE A 268 11.94 18.81 10.18
CA PHE A 268 11.03 17.68 10.36
C PHE A 268 10.55 17.07 9.02
N ALA A 269 10.01 17.90 8.14
CA ALA A 269 9.34 17.42 6.93
C ALA A 269 10.30 16.76 5.91
N PRO A 270 11.51 17.28 5.62
CA PRO A 270 12.50 16.59 4.80
C PRO A 270 12.99 15.27 5.41
N ALA A 271 13.14 15.20 6.74
CA ALA A 271 13.56 13.98 7.40
C ALA A 271 12.51 12.86 7.20
N LEU A 272 11.22 13.18 7.38
CA LEU A 272 10.12 12.23 7.16
C LEU A 272 10.00 11.81 5.68
N LEU A 273 10.26 12.73 4.74
CA LEU A 273 10.20 12.45 3.30
C LEU A 273 11.34 11.58 2.81
N VAL A 274 12.57 11.87 3.24
CA VAL A 274 13.78 11.34 2.61
C VAL A 274 14.32 10.11 3.35
N LEU A 275 14.45 10.17 4.70
CA LEU A 275 15.19 9.14 5.43
C LEU A 275 14.61 7.74 5.29
N PRO A 276 13.28 7.51 5.41
CA PRO A 276 12.72 6.16 5.26
C PRO A 276 12.97 5.56 3.88
N ALA A 277 12.75 6.33 2.82
CA ALA A 277 12.98 5.89 1.44
C ALA A 277 14.47 5.65 1.17
N PHE A 278 15.34 6.54 1.65
CA PHE A 278 16.78 6.41 1.51
C PHE A 278 17.29 5.12 2.19
N LEU A 279 16.81 4.81 3.39
CA LEU A 279 17.19 3.57 4.10
C LEU A 279 16.74 2.31 3.36
N LEU A 280 15.54 2.31 2.73
CA LEU A 280 15.12 1.19 1.88
C LEU A 280 15.95 1.10 0.59
N LEU A 281 16.31 2.22 -0.01
CA LEU A 281 17.19 2.23 -1.18
C LEU A 281 18.61 1.76 -0.84
N LEU A 282 19.10 2.08 0.36
CA LEU A 282 20.39 1.62 0.84
C LEU A 282 20.48 0.09 0.99
N SER A 283 19.34 -0.60 1.15
CA SER A 283 19.31 -2.06 1.17
C SER A 283 19.51 -2.72 -0.20
N THR A 284 19.35 -1.97 -1.29
CA THR A 284 19.31 -2.50 -2.67
C THR A 284 20.52 -3.35 -3.07
N PRO A 285 21.78 -3.04 -2.66
CA PRO A 285 22.93 -3.89 -3.00
C PRO A 285 22.88 -5.29 -2.38
N PHE A 286 22.15 -5.46 -1.27
CA PHE A 286 22.03 -6.74 -0.56
C PHE A 286 20.69 -7.41 -0.87
N LYS A 287 19.61 -6.65 -0.73
CA LYS A 287 18.25 -7.07 -1.03
C LYS A 287 17.41 -5.84 -1.37
N PRO A 288 16.87 -5.72 -2.59
CA PRO A 288 16.02 -4.60 -2.92
C PRO A 288 14.73 -4.66 -2.10
N LEU A 289 14.50 -3.65 -1.25
CA LEU A 289 13.29 -3.58 -0.40
C LEU A 289 12.45 -2.34 -0.69
N PHE A 290 12.91 -1.45 -1.58
CA PHE A 290 12.18 -0.23 -1.89
C PHE A 290 10.90 -0.53 -2.68
N VAL A 291 9.77 -0.19 -2.07
CA VAL A 291 8.46 -0.08 -2.71
C VAL A 291 7.79 1.17 -2.16
N ASP A 292 7.23 2.02 -3.01
CA ASP A 292 6.67 3.33 -2.65
C ASP A 292 5.62 3.26 -1.55
N ARG A 293 4.78 2.21 -1.55
CA ARG A 293 3.75 1.99 -0.54
C ARG A 293 4.29 1.75 0.88
N TYR A 294 5.51 1.23 1.01
CA TYR A 294 6.12 0.98 2.33
C TYR A 294 6.53 2.28 3.03
N VAL A 295 6.72 3.34 2.27
CA VAL A 295 7.08 4.68 2.75
C VAL A 295 6.04 5.73 2.36
N LEU A 296 4.77 5.32 2.15
CA LEU A 296 3.66 6.20 1.77
C LEU A 296 3.54 7.43 2.69
N TYR A 297 3.80 7.27 3.98
CA TYR A 297 3.80 8.35 4.96
C TYR A 297 4.88 9.43 4.69
N GLY A 298 5.91 9.14 3.88
CA GLY A 298 6.88 10.15 3.45
C GLY A 298 6.24 11.28 2.64
N HIS A 299 5.17 11.00 1.90
CA HIS A 299 4.41 12.01 1.17
C HIS A 299 3.80 13.09 2.08
N ALA A 300 3.57 12.79 3.37
CA ALA A 300 3.17 13.78 4.36
C ALA A 300 4.22 14.88 4.54
N GLY A 301 5.52 14.51 4.51
CA GLY A 301 6.62 15.47 4.54
C GLY A 301 6.60 16.41 3.34
N ALA A 302 6.43 15.86 2.12
CA ALA A 302 6.30 16.66 0.91
C ALA A 302 5.09 17.59 0.97
N ALA A 303 3.92 17.09 1.38
CA ALA A 303 2.70 17.87 1.47
C ALA A 303 2.82 19.04 2.47
N LEU A 304 3.49 18.83 3.60
CA LEU A 304 3.79 19.91 4.57
C LEU A 304 4.64 21.03 3.96
N LEU A 305 5.67 20.65 3.21
CA LEU A 305 6.57 21.62 2.56
C LEU A 305 5.87 22.40 1.45
N VAL A 306 5.14 21.69 0.58
CA VAL A 306 4.36 22.30 -0.51
C VAL A 306 3.28 23.22 0.07
N GLY A 307 2.53 22.79 1.09
CA GLY A 307 1.50 23.60 1.73
C GLY A 307 2.04 24.88 2.34
N ALA A 308 3.22 24.84 2.96
CA ALA A 308 3.87 26.03 3.52
C ALA A 308 4.37 26.99 2.41
N VAL A 309 4.94 26.47 1.32
CA VAL A 309 5.35 27.30 0.18
C VAL A 309 4.14 27.92 -0.52
N LEU A 310 3.06 27.17 -0.70
CA LEU A 310 1.80 27.68 -1.27
C LEU A 310 1.21 28.79 -0.40
N ASP A 311 1.13 28.62 0.93
CA ASP A 311 0.63 29.65 1.82
C ASP A 311 1.45 30.94 1.72
N ARG A 312 2.77 30.81 1.68
CA ARG A 312 3.68 31.95 1.50
C ARG A 312 3.48 32.65 0.16
N SER A 313 3.42 31.87 -0.92
CA SER A 313 3.29 32.42 -2.29
C SER A 313 1.92 33.07 -2.52
N LEU A 314 0.84 32.53 -1.95
CA LEU A 314 -0.50 33.10 -2.02
C LEU A 314 -0.67 34.37 -1.18
N ARG A 315 0.18 34.59 -0.17
CA ARG A 315 0.26 35.87 0.60
C ARG A 315 1.11 36.91 -0.10
N ALA A 316 1.98 36.53 -1.02
CA ALA A 316 2.76 37.47 -1.80
C ALA A 316 1.86 38.31 -2.72
N ARG A 317 2.41 39.43 -3.21
CA ARG A 317 1.68 40.35 -4.12
C ARG A 317 2.27 40.25 -5.54
N GLY A 318 1.49 40.68 -6.53
CA GLY A 318 1.93 40.76 -7.91
C GLY A 318 2.25 39.42 -8.55
N ARG A 319 3.34 39.35 -9.28
CA ARG A 319 3.74 38.18 -10.11
C ARG A 319 3.85 36.87 -9.34
N ILE A 320 4.37 36.88 -8.11
CA ILE A 320 4.56 35.66 -7.31
C ILE A 320 3.21 34.97 -7.03
N ARG A 321 2.20 35.77 -6.62
CA ARG A 321 0.86 35.24 -6.40
C ARG A 321 0.22 34.71 -7.68
N ALA A 322 0.34 35.47 -8.78
CA ALA A 322 -0.20 35.05 -10.07
C ALA A 322 0.41 33.73 -10.55
N VAL A 323 1.75 33.60 -10.46
CA VAL A 323 2.45 32.35 -10.80
C VAL A 323 2.01 31.20 -9.90
N ALA A 324 1.87 31.42 -8.59
CA ALA A 324 1.41 30.37 -7.67
C ALA A 324 -0.02 29.88 -7.99
N VAL A 325 -0.93 30.81 -8.32
CA VAL A 325 -2.31 30.46 -8.73
C VAL A 325 -2.32 29.67 -10.03
N LEU A 326 -1.58 30.15 -11.04
CA LEU A 326 -1.49 29.48 -12.35
C LEU A 326 -0.83 28.10 -12.22
N ALA A 327 0.27 27.99 -11.46
CA ALA A 327 0.94 26.71 -11.24
C ALA A 327 0.04 25.71 -10.47
N THR A 328 -0.74 26.19 -9.49
CA THR A 328 -1.69 25.34 -8.78
C THR A 328 -2.81 24.88 -9.72
N GLY A 329 -3.37 25.79 -10.53
CA GLY A 329 -4.38 25.44 -11.53
C GLY A 329 -3.85 24.43 -12.56
N ALA A 330 -2.64 24.63 -13.09
CA ALA A 330 -2.00 23.71 -14.00
C ALA A 330 -1.76 22.34 -13.36
N ALA A 331 -1.29 22.30 -12.11
CA ALA A 331 -1.10 21.05 -11.38
C ALA A 331 -2.44 20.29 -11.21
N LEU A 332 -3.52 20.97 -10.85
CA LEU A 332 -4.85 20.36 -10.73
C LEU A 332 -5.35 19.80 -12.06
N LEU A 333 -5.13 20.52 -13.18
CA LEU A 333 -5.49 20.05 -14.53
C LEU A 333 -4.71 18.79 -14.92
N VAL A 334 -3.42 18.70 -14.57
CA VAL A 334 -2.58 17.51 -14.82
C VAL A 334 -2.97 16.35 -13.92
N LEU A 335 -3.30 16.62 -12.66
CA LEU A 335 -3.66 15.57 -11.70
C LEU A 335 -5.06 14.99 -11.92
N LEU A 336 -5.97 15.72 -12.53
CA LEU A 336 -7.35 15.28 -12.78
C LEU A 336 -7.42 13.99 -13.60
N PRO A 337 -6.81 13.89 -14.80
CA PRO A 337 -6.84 12.63 -15.58
C PRO A 337 -6.13 11.49 -14.86
N VAL A 338 -5.05 11.75 -14.11
CA VAL A 338 -4.39 10.74 -13.27
C VAL A 338 -5.36 10.25 -12.21
N GLY A 339 -6.03 11.17 -11.52
CA GLY A 339 -7.06 10.84 -10.53
C GLY A 339 -8.19 9.98 -11.11
N VAL A 340 -8.72 10.31 -12.28
CA VAL A 340 -9.73 9.50 -13.01
C VAL A 340 -9.17 8.11 -13.32
N GLY A 341 -7.97 8.03 -13.87
CA GLY A 341 -7.31 6.77 -14.22
C GLY A 341 -7.15 5.82 -13.02
N LEU A 342 -6.89 6.34 -11.81
CA LEU A 342 -6.76 5.53 -10.60
C LEU A 342 -8.05 4.77 -10.22
N ARG A 343 -9.22 5.19 -10.70
CA ARG A 343 -10.54 4.60 -10.43
C ARG A 343 -10.94 3.53 -11.45
N THR A 344 -10.10 3.25 -12.41
CA THR A 344 -10.35 2.22 -13.44
C THR A 344 -9.74 0.87 -13.02
N PRO A 345 -10.25 -0.25 -13.54
CA PRO A 345 -9.63 -1.57 -13.36
C PRO A 345 -8.15 -1.57 -13.74
N GLN A 346 -7.78 -0.88 -14.82
CA GLN A 346 -6.42 -0.81 -15.39
C GLN A 346 -5.39 -0.14 -14.46
N SER A 347 -5.84 0.50 -13.39
CA SER A 347 -4.94 1.17 -12.42
C SER A 347 -4.11 0.21 -11.55
N ARG A 348 -4.38 -1.09 -11.61
CA ARG A 348 -3.65 -2.13 -10.86
C ARG A 348 -2.92 -3.07 -11.80
N ALA A 349 -2.01 -3.88 -11.24
CA ALA A 349 -1.14 -4.76 -12.02
C ALA A 349 -1.88 -5.94 -12.67
N ASP A 350 -2.94 -6.41 -12.03
CA ASP A 350 -3.82 -7.47 -12.52
C ASP A 350 -5.28 -7.25 -12.09
N ASP A 351 -6.19 -7.99 -12.71
CA ASP A 351 -7.62 -7.97 -12.42
C ASP A 351 -8.11 -9.40 -12.23
N VAL A 352 -8.24 -9.79 -10.96
CA VAL A 352 -8.68 -11.13 -10.54
C VAL A 352 -10.11 -11.43 -11.02
N THR A 353 -10.96 -10.40 -11.04
CA THR A 353 -12.36 -10.53 -11.50
C THR A 353 -12.40 -10.86 -12.99
N ALA A 354 -11.63 -10.12 -13.80
CA ALA A 354 -11.54 -10.40 -15.24
C ALA A 354 -10.89 -11.75 -15.55
N VAL A 355 -9.95 -12.21 -14.71
CA VAL A 355 -9.37 -13.57 -14.81
C VAL A 355 -10.44 -14.62 -14.52
N ALA A 356 -11.23 -14.47 -13.44
CA ALA A 356 -12.30 -15.40 -13.08
C ALA A 356 -13.35 -15.53 -14.20
N GLU A 357 -13.76 -14.41 -14.80
CA GLU A 357 -14.67 -14.40 -15.95
C GLU A 357 -14.09 -15.11 -17.17
N ALA A 358 -12.82 -14.87 -17.47
CA ALA A 358 -12.15 -15.50 -18.61
C ALA A 358 -11.98 -17.01 -18.42
N VAL A 359 -11.71 -17.48 -17.19
CA VAL A 359 -11.63 -18.91 -16.86
C VAL A 359 -13.01 -19.55 -16.99
N ARG A 360 -14.06 -18.93 -16.48
CA ARG A 360 -15.45 -19.40 -16.57
C ARG A 360 -15.91 -19.54 -18.02
N ALA A 361 -15.47 -18.63 -18.89
CA ALA A 361 -15.78 -18.67 -20.32
C ALA A 361 -14.94 -19.72 -21.10
N ALA A 362 -13.77 -20.08 -20.60
CA ALA A 362 -12.85 -21.01 -21.27
C ALA A 362 -13.00 -22.46 -20.82
N GLY A 363 -13.45 -22.69 -19.57
CA GLY A 363 -13.53 -24.01 -18.94
C GLY A 363 -14.87 -24.71 -19.25
N SER A 364 -14.81 -26.05 -19.28
CA SER A 364 -15.98 -26.95 -19.32
C SER A 364 -15.86 -27.98 -18.21
N ASP A 365 -16.97 -28.54 -17.75
CA ASP A 365 -16.97 -29.56 -16.71
C ASP A 365 -16.07 -30.76 -17.10
N GLY A 366 -15.23 -31.18 -16.17
CA GLY A 366 -14.25 -32.24 -16.37
C GLY A 366 -12.90 -31.82 -16.94
N ASP A 367 -12.75 -30.57 -17.40
CA ASP A 367 -11.46 -30.04 -17.83
C ASP A 367 -10.45 -29.97 -16.67
N GLY A 368 -9.16 -30.02 -17.01
CA GLY A 368 -8.11 -29.70 -16.06
C GLY A 368 -7.87 -28.18 -15.95
N VAL A 369 -7.44 -27.72 -14.78
CA VAL A 369 -6.91 -26.37 -14.61
C VAL A 369 -5.47 -26.42 -14.14
N LEU A 370 -4.62 -25.51 -14.64
CA LEU A 370 -3.23 -25.32 -14.22
C LEU A 370 -2.92 -23.85 -13.98
N TYR A 371 -2.25 -23.59 -12.89
CA TYR A 371 -1.70 -22.27 -12.55
C TYR A 371 -0.19 -22.25 -12.82
N MET A 372 0.27 -21.31 -13.61
CA MET A 372 1.67 -21.22 -14.06
C MET A 372 2.19 -19.79 -13.93
N PRO A 373 2.89 -19.51 -12.80
CA PRO A 373 3.29 -20.39 -11.70
C PRO A 373 2.18 -20.63 -10.65
N ALA A 374 2.43 -21.57 -9.72
CA ALA A 374 1.51 -22.00 -8.66
C ALA A 374 0.90 -20.86 -7.86
N ARG A 375 1.65 -19.76 -7.61
CA ARG A 375 1.15 -18.56 -6.90
C ARG A 375 -0.04 -17.88 -7.60
N ARG A 376 -0.31 -18.18 -8.86
CA ARG A 376 -1.45 -17.66 -9.61
C ARG A 376 -2.77 -18.30 -9.22
N ARG A 377 -2.74 -19.31 -8.36
CA ARG A 377 -3.95 -19.87 -7.73
C ARG A 377 -4.73 -18.83 -6.92
N VAL A 378 -4.07 -17.75 -6.48
CA VAL A 378 -4.72 -16.58 -5.86
C VAL A 378 -5.86 -16.00 -6.71
N TRP A 379 -5.78 -16.13 -8.04
CA TRP A 379 -6.83 -15.62 -8.94
C TRP A 379 -8.18 -16.33 -8.82
N SER A 380 -8.21 -17.52 -8.21
CA SER A 380 -9.43 -18.31 -8.00
C SER A 380 -9.93 -18.31 -6.54
N LEU A 381 -9.19 -17.66 -5.62
CA LEU A 381 -9.54 -17.71 -4.17
C LEU A 381 -10.79 -16.91 -3.83
N VAL A 382 -10.99 -15.78 -4.53
CA VAL A 382 -12.11 -14.86 -4.27
C VAL A 382 -13.41 -15.36 -4.91
N ASP A 383 -13.29 -16.00 -6.07
CA ASP A 383 -14.42 -16.59 -6.80
C ASP A 383 -14.12 -18.07 -7.12
N PRO A 384 -14.26 -18.98 -6.13
CA PRO A 384 -14.10 -20.42 -6.36
C PRO A 384 -15.09 -20.98 -7.39
N GLY A 385 -16.21 -20.30 -7.62
CA GLY A 385 -17.19 -20.63 -8.65
C GLY A 385 -16.65 -20.54 -10.06
N SER A 386 -15.61 -19.72 -10.29
CA SER A 386 -14.97 -19.57 -11.61
C SER A 386 -14.26 -20.83 -12.10
N VAL A 387 -13.87 -21.70 -11.18
CA VAL A 387 -13.18 -22.98 -11.46
C VAL A 387 -14.05 -24.19 -11.10
N ARG A 388 -15.36 -23.96 -10.83
CA ARG A 388 -16.28 -25.07 -10.54
C ARG A 388 -16.35 -26.02 -11.72
N GLY A 389 -16.28 -27.32 -11.48
CA GLY A 389 -16.24 -28.37 -12.50
C GLY A 389 -14.84 -28.60 -13.08
N LEU A 390 -13.87 -27.73 -12.86
CA LEU A 390 -12.48 -27.92 -13.27
C LEU A 390 -11.68 -28.68 -12.20
N ARG A 391 -10.77 -29.54 -12.63
CA ARG A 391 -9.88 -30.28 -11.74
C ARG A 391 -8.50 -29.65 -11.70
N ASP A 392 -8.05 -29.10 -10.55
CA ASP A 392 -6.67 -28.65 -10.39
C ASP A 392 -5.70 -29.83 -10.50
N LEU A 393 -4.93 -29.86 -11.58
CA LEU A 393 -4.06 -30.99 -11.90
C LEU A 393 -2.77 -31.00 -11.08
N ALA A 394 -2.42 -29.87 -10.45
CA ALA A 394 -1.21 -29.74 -9.67
C ALA A 394 -1.46 -29.75 -8.16
N LEU A 395 -2.63 -29.38 -7.69
CA LEU A 395 -2.91 -29.19 -6.26
C LEU A 395 -2.79 -30.51 -5.48
N GLU A 396 -2.06 -30.47 -4.37
CA GLU A 396 -2.02 -31.53 -3.35
C GLU A 396 -2.92 -31.17 -2.17
N ARG A 397 -2.68 -30.01 -1.54
CA ARG A 397 -3.50 -29.47 -0.45
C ARG A 397 -3.85 -28.02 -0.74
N GLY A 398 -5.09 -27.65 -0.48
CA GLY A 398 -5.57 -26.28 -0.66
C GLY A 398 -4.87 -25.29 0.28
N PRO A 399 -4.98 -23.98 0.01
CA PRO A 399 -4.30 -22.93 0.77
C PRO A 399 -4.51 -22.99 2.28
N ALA A 400 -5.75 -23.07 2.76
CA ALA A 400 -6.05 -23.17 4.19
C ALA A 400 -5.47 -24.48 4.78
N ALA A 401 -5.76 -25.64 4.15
CA ALA A 401 -5.33 -26.95 4.63
C ALA A 401 -3.80 -27.15 4.64
N SER A 402 -3.06 -26.37 3.85
CA SER A 402 -1.58 -26.38 3.82
C SER A 402 -0.94 -25.25 4.63
N HIS A 403 -1.75 -24.36 5.20
CA HIS A 403 -1.31 -23.14 5.88
C HIS A 403 -0.38 -22.27 5.02
N THR A 404 -0.66 -22.18 3.71
CA THR A 404 0.08 -21.38 2.74
C THR A 404 -0.86 -20.40 2.04
N LEU A 405 -0.31 -19.46 1.24
CA LEU A 405 -1.13 -18.51 0.49
C LEU A 405 -1.76 -19.13 -0.78
N TYR A 406 -1.15 -20.18 -1.35
CA TYR A 406 -1.50 -20.70 -2.68
C TYR A 406 -1.71 -22.20 -2.75
N GLY A 407 -1.66 -22.90 -1.62
CA GLY A 407 -1.67 -24.36 -1.59
C GLY A 407 -0.31 -24.99 -1.90
N THR A 408 -0.21 -26.30 -1.72
CA THR A 408 0.95 -27.10 -2.10
C THR A 408 0.64 -27.90 -3.36
N GLU A 409 1.68 -28.17 -4.16
CA GLU A 409 1.56 -28.96 -5.38
C GLU A 409 2.16 -30.35 -5.21
N VAL A 410 1.54 -31.34 -5.83
CA VAL A 410 2.11 -32.70 -5.89
C VAL A 410 3.47 -32.67 -6.57
N PRO A 411 4.34 -33.68 -6.35
CA PRO A 411 5.60 -33.82 -7.06
C PRO A 411 5.43 -33.78 -8.59
N ALA A 412 6.44 -33.32 -9.30
CA ALA A 412 6.42 -33.14 -10.76
C ALA A 412 5.94 -34.38 -11.52
N ALA A 413 6.31 -35.58 -11.06
CA ALA A 413 5.86 -36.85 -11.67
C ALA A 413 4.33 -37.01 -11.55
N GLY A 414 3.75 -36.66 -10.40
CA GLY A 414 2.29 -36.69 -10.16
C GLY A 414 1.56 -35.71 -11.07
N ILE A 415 2.08 -34.49 -11.23
CA ILE A 415 1.51 -33.49 -12.16
C ILE A 415 1.49 -34.05 -13.58
N ARG A 416 2.63 -34.66 -14.04
CA ARG A 416 2.71 -35.27 -15.35
C ARG A 416 1.63 -36.33 -15.57
N VAL A 417 1.45 -37.26 -14.64
CA VAL A 417 0.44 -38.33 -14.72
C VAL A 417 -0.97 -37.70 -14.83
N ARG A 418 -1.34 -36.75 -13.97
CA ARG A 418 -2.65 -36.09 -13.99
C ARG A 418 -2.90 -35.34 -15.29
N MET A 419 -1.89 -34.63 -15.82
CA MET A 419 -2.01 -33.94 -17.11
C MET A 419 -2.22 -34.91 -18.26
N LEU A 420 -1.45 -36.03 -18.29
CA LEU A 420 -1.58 -37.03 -19.34
C LEU A 420 -2.91 -37.78 -19.31
N ALA A 421 -3.58 -37.87 -18.19
CA ALA A 421 -4.92 -38.42 -18.04
C ALA A 421 -6.06 -37.44 -18.43
N THR A 422 -5.72 -36.21 -18.80
CA THR A 422 -6.71 -35.15 -19.09
C THR A 422 -6.74 -34.87 -20.60
N ALA A 423 -7.94 -34.64 -21.15
CA ALA A 423 -8.10 -34.35 -22.58
C ALA A 423 -7.92 -32.87 -22.91
N ARG A 424 -8.41 -31.98 -22.00
CA ARG A 424 -8.40 -30.54 -22.19
C ARG A 424 -8.01 -29.83 -20.89
N ILE A 425 -7.18 -28.79 -20.99
CA ILE A 425 -6.59 -28.09 -19.85
C ILE A 425 -6.72 -26.59 -20.05
N VAL A 426 -7.29 -25.90 -19.09
CA VAL A 426 -7.28 -24.43 -18.99
C VAL A 426 -6.05 -24.00 -18.20
N VAL A 427 -5.22 -23.17 -18.78
CA VAL A 427 -3.93 -22.75 -18.21
C VAL A 427 -3.94 -21.26 -17.94
N LEU A 428 -3.79 -20.89 -16.66
CA LEU A 428 -3.63 -19.51 -16.22
C LEU A 428 -2.14 -19.18 -16.11
N ARG A 429 -1.68 -18.20 -16.88
CA ARG A 429 -0.26 -17.85 -17.00
C ARG A 429 0.01 -16.38 -16.68
N ASP A 430 1.24 -16.12 -16.27
CA ASP A 430 1.81 -14.79 -16.25
C ASP A 430 1.84 -14.15 -17.67
N PRO A 431 1.84 -12.80 -17.75
CA PRO A 431 2.19 -12.11 -19.00
C PRO A 431 3.56 -12.56 -19.55
N VAL A 432 3.76 -12.42 -20.87
CA VAL A 432 5.02 -12.84 -21.54
C VAL A 432 6.25 -12.13 -20.98
N SER A 433 6.09 -10.91 -20.47
CA SER A 433 7.17 -10.10 -19.89
C SER A 433 7.66 -10.57 -18.53
N GLN A 434 6.95 -11.50 -17.88
CA GLN A 434 7.36 -12.00 -16.56
C GLN A 434 8.38 -13.14 -16.70
N PRO A 435 9.39 -13.21 -15.80
CA PRO A 435 10.35 -14.29 -15.81
C PRO A 435 9.68 -15.65 -15.54
N LEU A 436 10.19 -16.68 -16.19
CA LEU A 436 9.69 -18.05 -16.02
C LEU A 436 10.14 -18.60 -14.66
N ASP A 437 9.21 -19.18 -13.93
CA ASP A 437 9.52 -19.94 -12.72
C ASP A 437 10.28 -21.23 -13.08
N GLY A 438 11.41 -21.45 -12.39
CA GLY A 438 12.36 -22.54 -12.64
C GLY A 438 12.12 -23.80 -11.79
N THR A 439 11.04 -23.89 -11.02
CA THR A 439 10.75 -25.09 -10.20
C THR A 439 10.54 -26.35 -11.03
N ALA A 440 10.73 -27.51 -10.43
CA ALA A 440 10.54 -28.80 -11.13
C ALA A 440 9.08 -28.96 -11.61
N GLN A 441 8.13 -28.51 -10.80
CA GLN A 441 6.70 -28.52 -11.12
C GLN A 441 6.40 -27.65 -12.35
N GLU A 442 6.92 -26.43 -12.39
CA GLU A 442 6.69 -25.54 -13.51
C GLU A 442 7.37 -26.03 -14.80
N ARG A 443 8.57 -26.63 -14.69
CA ARG A 443 9.24 -27.23 -15.84
C ARG A 443 8.46 -28.40 -16.41
N VAL A 444 7.87 -29.27 -15.57
CA VAL A 444 7.08 -30.40 -16.06
C VAL A 444 5.80 -29.96 -16.73
N LYS A 445 5.08 -28.98 -16.14
CA LYS A 445 3.88 -28.40 -16.75
C LYS A 445 4.17 -27.92 -18.18
N ARG A 446 5.22 -27.09 -18.35
CA ARG A 446 5.63 -26.57 -19.67
C ARG A 446 5.97 -27.67 -20.65
N ARG A 447 6.79 -28.69 -20.24
CA ARG A 447 7.22 -29.80 -21.11
C ARG A 447 6.04 -30.64 -21.55
N VAL A 448 5.12 -30.97 -20.64
CA VAL A 448 3.96 -31.81 -20.99
C VAL A 448 3.01 -31.08 -21.93
N LEU A 449 2.76 -29.79 -21.70
CA LEU A 449 1.92 -28.98 -22.61
C LEU A 449 2.55 -28.95 -24.00
N ALA A 450 3.85 -28.67 -24.12
CA ALA A 450 4.54 -28.59 -25.41
C ALA A 450 4.59 -29.92 -26.17
N ALA A 451 4.72 -31.05 -25.45
CA ALA A 451 4.90 -32.34 -26.07
C ALA A 451 3.60 -33.09 -26.44
N TYR A 452 2.51 -32.84 -25.71
CA TYR A 452 1.30 -33.66 -25.79
C TYR A 452 -0.01 -32.88 -26.03
N PHE A 453 0.04 -31.54 -26.08
CA PHE A 453 -1.15 -30.70 -26.25
C PHE A 453 -0.91 -29.64 -27.33
N VAL A 454 -1.99 -29.18 -27.93
CA VAL A 454 -2.02 -28.05 -28.87
C VAL A 454 -2.74 -26.90 -28.19
N GLU A 455 -2.24 -25.70 -28.33
CA GLU A 455 -2.93 -24.49 -27.85
C GLU A 455 -4.07 -24.14 -28.80
N CYS A 456 -5.32 -24.29 -28.33
CA CYS A 456 -6.53 -24.03 -29.12
C CYS A 456 -6.90 -22.55 -29.17
N GLY A 457 -6.53 -21.80 -28.15
CA GLY A 457 -6.78 -20.38 -28.08
C GLY A 457 -6.23 -19.76 -26.82
N THR A 458 -5.98 -18.44 -26.89
CA THR A 458 -5.50 -17.66 -25.75
C THR A 458 -6.27 -16.35 -25.65
N ARG A 459 -6.82 -16.10 -24.47
CA ARG A 459 -7.40 -14.80 -24.08
C ARG A 459 -6.42 -14.06 -23.16
N ARG A 460 -6.12 -12.81 -23.50
CA ARG A 460 -5.33 -11.92 -22.62
C ARG A 460 -6.28 -11.07 -21.81
N VAL A 461 -6.05 -11.03 -20.51
CA VAL A 461 -6.70 -10.13 -19.57
C VAL A 461 -5.63 -9.36 -18.82
N GLN A 462 -6.01 -8.37 -18.06
CA GLN A 462 -5.05 -7.56 -17.34
C GLN A 462 -4.26 -8.40 -16.33
N GLY A 463 -2.95 -8.44 -16.52
CA GLY A 463 -2.01 -9.17 -15.68
C GLY A 463 -1.97 -10.68 -15.88
N ALA A 464 -2.76 -11.26 -16.82
CA ALA A 464 -2.82 -12.70 -17.04
C ALA A 464 -3.05 -13.11 -18.49
N ARG A 465 -2.74 -14.36 -18.80
CA ARG A 465 -3.12 -15.05 -20.03
C ARG A 465 -3.84 -16.34 -19.67
N ILE A 466 -5.00 -16.53 -20.23
CA ILE A 466 -5.78 -17.77 -20.10
C ILE A 466 -5.73 -18.49 -21.44
N SER A 467 -5.07 -19.67 -21.46
CA SER A 467 -4.91 -20.49 -22.66
C SER A 467 -5.66 -21.81 -22.50
N VAL A 468 -6.32 -22.25 -23.55
CA VAL A 468 -6.92 -23.57 -23.61
C VAL A 468 -6.01 -24.50 -24.39
N TYR A 469 -5.67 -25.63 -23.81
CA TYR A 469 -4.88 -26.69 -24.40
C TYR A 469 -5.71 -27.95 -24.53
N ALA A 470 -5.65 -28.61 -25.69
CA ALA A 470 -6.32 -29.89 -25.91
C ALA A 470 -5.38 -30.90 -26.54
N ARG A 471 -5.73 -32.19 -26.49
CA ARG A 471 -5.03 -33.22 -27.26
C ARG A 471 -5.14 -32.91 -28.77
N PRO A 472 -4.12 -33.27 -29.58
CA PRO A 472 -4.19 -33.04 -31.01
C PRO A 472 -5.49 -33.59 -31.62
N GLY A 473 -6.13 -32.77 -32.46
CA GLY A 473 -7.42 -33.08 -33.07
C GLY A 473 -8.66 -32.85 -32.20
N ARG A 474 -8.53 -32.24 -30.98
CA ARG A 474 -9.63 -32.03 -30.04
C ARG A 474 -9.82 -30.55 -29.67
N CYS A 475 -9.29 -29.59 -30.45
CA CYS A 475 -9.70 -28.22 -30.37
C CYS A 475 -11.09 -28.05 -30.98
#